data_8dec63575faaa2cb6d9e4d3db13da75d
#
_entry.id   8dec63575faaa2cb6d9e4d3db13da75d
#
_cell.length_a   1.000
_cell.length_b   1.000
_cell.length_c   1.000
_cell.angle_alpha   90.00
_cell.angle_beta   90.00
_cell.angle_gamma   90.00
#
_symmetry.space_group_name_H-M   'P 1'
#
loop_
_entity.id
_entity.type
_entity.pdbx_description
1 polymer ?
#
loop_
_entity_poly.entity_id
_entity_poly.type
_entity_poly.pdbx_seq_one_letter_code
_entity_poly.pdbx_strand_id
1 'polypeptide(L)'
;MIARNIRSQLAVFFTLAVLAVAPGIAGAQELGDRLPKIDLPGLSTYAPAQDTSPLATASLGRITLAAQLIQDGGDITRGLVWRIFETEPGADGKLRLVASAQGGTQSFDLTPGQYLVHASYGRAGATKRISVGNDAKREAFVLDAGGLKLDAENSGGVRIPSDKLRFSIYEAEEKPGGERALILPDVSPNTVIRLNAGVYHVVSTYGNVNAVIRSDIKVEAGKLTEATVEHRAAEMTMKLVRQAGGEAIADTSWSVQTNSGDPVRESVGAYASMVLAEGDYTIVAKNRDHIYQRDFTVEAGHNAEVEVIADESTPTAVEGAD
;
A
#
# COMPACT_ATOMS: atom_id res chain seq x y z
N MET A 1 26.05 -0.06 -52.79
CA MET A 1 24.84 0.47 -53.48
C MET A 1 23.92 0.93 -52.33
N ILE A 2 23.99 2.22 -51.90
CA ILE A 2 23.19 3.36 -52.39
C ILE A 2 21.69 3.05 -52.16
N ALA A 3 21.00 3.71 -51.24
CA ALA A 3 20.58 5.09 -51.03
C ALA A 3 19.87 5.19 -49.65
N ARG A 4 20.13 6.06 -48.70
CA ARG A 4 19.83 7.49 -48.59
C ARG A 4 18.36 7.84 -48.86
N ASN A 5 17.58 8.17 -47.80
CA ASN A 5 16.63 9.25 -47.90
C ASN A 5 16.41 10.00 -46.58
N ILE A 6 16.69 11.27 -46.66
CA ILE A 6 16.55 12.39 -45.75
C ILE A 6 15.16 13.01 -45.95
N ARG A 7 14.51 13.46 -44.89
CA ARG A 7 13.54 14.59 -44.87
C ARG A 7 12.81 14.55 -43.51
N SER A 8 12.54 15.60 -42.76
CA SER A 8 12.70 17.04 -42.96
C SER A 8 12.34 17.67 -41.60
N GLN A 9 13.14 18.64 -41.22
CA GLN A 9 12.91 19.52 -40.07
C GLN A 9 11.78 20.49 -40.39
N LEU A 10 10.89 20.76 -39.44
CA LEU A 10 10.09 21.99 -39.43
C LEU A 10 10.32 22.69 -38.08
N ALA A 11 11.16 23.69 -38.11
CA ALA A 11 11.35 24.65 -37.02
C ALA A 11 10.30 25.76 -37.21
N VAL A 12 9.45 25.95 -36.20
CA VAL A 12 8.56 27.11 -36.11
C VAL A 12 9.24 28.12 -35.21
N PHE A 13 9.75 29.19 -35.81
CA PHE A 13 10.22 30.37 -35.07
C PHE A 13 9.01 31.22 -34.65
N PHE A 14 8.81 31.38 -33.36
CA PHE A 14 7.95 32.44 -32.83
C PHE A 14 8.82 33.62 -32.45
N THR A 15 8.73 34.68 -33.23
CA THR A 15 9.33 35.99 -32.95
C THR A 15 8.50 36.70 -31.89
N LEU A 16 9.14 36.91 -30.71
CA LEU A 16 8.55 37.73 -29.65
C LEU A 16 8.95 39.17 -29.87
N ALA A 17 7.98 40.03 -30.18
CA ALA A 17 8.17 41.48 -30.26
C ALA A 17 8.21 42.06 -28.81
N VAL A 18 9.36 42.59 -28.41
CA VAL A 18 9.56 43.33 -27.17
C VAL A 18 9.12 44.77 -27.39
N LEU A 19 7.99 45.15 -26.77
CA LEU A 19 7.56 46.52 -26.67
C LEU A 19 8.19 47.14 -25.41
N ALA A 20 9.19 48.02 -25.60
CA ALA A 20 9.79 48.81 -24.52
C ALA A 20 8.85 49.95 -24.15
N VAL A 21 8.28 49.90 -22.94
CA VAL A 21 7.57 51.03 -22.32
C VAL A 21 8.52 51.64 -21.30
N ALA A 22 8.92 52.86 -21.53
CA ALA A 22 9.69 53.70 -20.58
C ALA A 22 8.86 54.09 -19.36
N PRO A 23 9.41 54.05 -18.13
CA PRO A 23 8.70 54.57 -16.97
C PRO A 23 8.81 56.08 -16.93
N GLY A 24 7.65 56.73 -17.09
CA GLY A 24 7.54 58.15 -16.80
C GLY A 24 7.62 58.38 -15.28
N ILE A 25 8.56 59.19 -14.88
CA ILE A 25 8.68 59.74 -13.53
C ILE A 25 7.56 60.75 -13.34
N ALA A 26 6.52 60.36 -12.59
CA ALA A 26 5.50 61.27 -12.07
C ALA A 26 5.81 61.52 -10.59
N GLY A 27 6.06 62.78 -10.28
CA GLY A 27 6.46 63.26 -8.97
C GLY A 27 5.40 62.99 -7.89
N ALA A 28 5.89 62.49 -6.79
CA ALA A 28 5.15 62.49 -5.55
C ALA A 28 4.97 63.95 -5.08
N GLN A 29 3.76 64.51 -5.27
CA GLN A 29 3.39 65.72 -4.58
C GLN A 29 3.02 65.37 -3.14
N GLU A 30 3.80 65.94 -2.21
CA GLU A 30 3.43 66.06 -0.79
C GLU A 30 2.05 66.66 -0.67
N LEU A 31 1.09 65.82 -0.25
CA LEU A 31 -0.17 66.27 0.27
C LEU A 31 -0.04 66.37 1.80
N GLY A 32 0.91 67.18 2.22
CA GLY A 32 1.00 67.63 3.58
C GLY A 32 0.07 68.82 3.79
N ASP A 33 -0.68 68.76 4.84
CA ASP A 33 -1.14 69.88 5.58
C ASP A 33 -2.32 70.70 5.01
N ARG A 34 -3.54 70.14 4.97
CA ARG A 34 -4.78 70.90 5.05
C ARG A 34 -5.94 70.06 5.61
N LEU A 35 -5.80 69.58 6.84
CA LEU A 35 -6.99 69.24 7.63
C LEU A 35 -7.20 70.39 8.64
N PRO A 36 -8.39 70.96 8.73
CA PRO A 36 -8.64 71.95 9.74
C PRO A 36 -8.51 71.36 11.13
N LYS A 37 -7.65 71.96 11.96
CA LYS A 37 -7.61 71.68 13.39
C LYS A 37 -8.93 72.05 13.99
N ILE A 38 -9.75 71.07 14.33
CA ILE A 38 -10.92 71.24 15.16
C ILE A 38 -10.45 71.26 16.61
N ASP A 39 -10.25 72.37 17.19
CA ASP A 39 -10.06 72.54 18.64
C ASP A 39 -11.38 72.22 19.34
N LEU A 40 -11.48 71.05 19.94
CA LEU A 40 -12.54 70.68 20.86
C LEU A 40 -12.05 70.99 22.28
N PRO A 41 -12.55 72.01 22.92
CA PRO A 41 -12.17 72.37 24.30
C PRO A 41 -12.79 71.33 25.26
N GLY A 42 -11.92 70.54 25.91
CA GLY A 42 -12.34 69.67 27.00
C GLY A 42 -11.88 68.19 26.91
N LEU A 43 -11.15 67.76 25.88
CA LEU A 43 -10.46 66.46 25.85
C LEU A 43 -9.04 66.65 26.35
N SER A 44 -8.86 66.62 27.66
CA SER A 44 -7.56 66.50 28.28
C SER A 44 -6.89 65.23 27.85
N THR A 45 -5.66 65.35 27.44
CA THR A 45 -4.54 64.47 27.40
C THR A 45 -4.74 63.11 28.11
N TYR A 46 -5.59 62.25 27.57
CA TYR A 46 -5.49 60.82 27.80
C TYR A 46 -4.99 60.19 26.50
N ALA A 47 -3.73 60.36 26.25
CA ALA A 47 -3.05 59.47 25.36
C ALA A 47 -2.97 58.14 26.13
N PRO A 48 -3.62 57.03 25.68
CA PRO A 48 -3.30 55.74 26.24
C PRO A 48 -1.80 55.55 26.03
N ALA A 49 -1.09 55.18 27.09
CA ALA A 49 0.30 54.78 27.00
C ALA A 49 0.36 53.77 25.83
N GLN A 50 1.09 54.12 24.77
CA GLN A 50 1.47 53.17 23.78
C GLN A 50 2.35 52.20 24.55
N ASP A 51 1.76 51.07 24.99
CA ASP A 51 2.51 49.90 25.34
C ASP A 51 3.28 49.50 24.10
N THR A 52 4.42 50.10 23.91
CA THR A 52 5.51 49.56 23.06
C THR A 52 6.14 48.43 23.83
N SER A 53 5.31 47.48 24.30
CA SER A 53 5.80 46.15 24.55
C SER A 53 6.22 45.65 23.17
N PRO A 54 7.51 45.39 22.92
CA PRO A 54 7.90 44.73 21.70
C PRO A 54 7.04 43.46 21.68
N LEU A 55 6.22 43.29 20.65
CA LEU A 55 5.64 42.00 20.33
C LEU A 55 6.78 41.05 20.48
N ALA A 56 6.81 40.30 21.57
CA ALA A 56 7.81 39.28 21.80
C ALA A 56 7.67 38.33 20.59
N THR A 57 8.53 38.55 19.61
CA THR A 57 8.70 37.62 18.50
C THR A 57 9.06 36.33 19.20
N ALA A 58 8.07 35.44 19.32
CA ALA A 58 8.29 34.15 19.95
C ALA A 58 9.49 33.54 19.19
N SER A 59 10.63 33.43 19.89
CA SER A 59 11.82 32.86 19.29
C SER A 59 11.50 31.41 18.97
N LEU A 60 11.48 31.07 17.70
CA LEU A 60 11.29 29.69 17.27
C LEU A 60 12.57 28.93 17.54
N GLY A 61 12.45 27.76 18.17
CA GLY A 61 13.54 26.81 18.27
C GLY A 61 13.64 25.98 17.03
N ARG A 62 14.88 25.77 16.57
CA ARG A 62 15.15 24.91 15.41
C ARG A 62 15.45 23.49 15.84
N ILE A 63 14.69 22.51 15.30
CA ILE A 63 14.99 21.11 15.52
C ILE A 63 15.25 20.41 14.19
N THR A 64 16.33 19.66 14.13
CA THR A 64 16.69 18.82 12.98
C THR A 64 16.40 17.36 13.35
N LEU A 65 15.52 16.72 12.61
CA LEU A 65 15.10 15.34 12.79
C LEU A 65 15.80 14.45 11.76
N ALA A 66 16.43 13.38 12.22
CA ALA A 66 17.04 12.34 11.38
C ALA A 66 16.55 10.97 11.83
N ALA A 67 16.49 10.00 10.93
CA ALA A 67 16.13 8.63 11.26
C ALA A 67 17.12 7.62 10.69
N GLN A 68 17.33 6.54 11.42
CA GLN A 68 18.23 5.44 11.10
C GLN A 68 17.47 4.12 11.18
N LEU A 69 17.86 3.11 10.40
CA LEU A 69 17.25 1.79 10.47
C LEU A 69 17.64 1.03 11.74
N ILE A 70 18.88 1.21 12.18
CA ILE A 70 19.46 0.59 13.37
C ILE A 70 20.23 1.63 14.17
N GLN A 71 20.51 1.34 15.43
CA GLN A 71 21.38 2.16 16.27
C GLN A 71 22.75 2.33 15.60
N ASP A 72 23.26 3.57 15.60
CA ASP A 72 24.54 3.95 14.97
C ASP A 72 24.62 3.66 13.46
N GLY A 73 23.48 3.46 12.79
CA GLY A 73 23.38 3.33 11.35
C GLY A 73 23.48 4.67 10.63
N GLY A 74 23.57 4.61 9.31
CA GLY A 74 23.49 5.82 8.47
C GLY A 74 22.09 6.43 8.46
N ASP A 75 22.03 7.76 8.31
CA ASP A 75 20.76 8.47 8.16
C ASP A 75 20.02 8.03 6.91
N ILE A 76 18.71 7.83 7.03
CA ILE A 76 17.83 7.58 5.90
C ILE A 76 17.66 8.87 5.12
N THR A 77 18.10 8.88 3.86
CA THR A 77 18.15 10.09 3.03
C THR A 77 16.85 10.39 2.27
N ARG A 78 15.94 9.43 2.16
CA ARG A 78 14.68 9.56 1.39
C ARG A 78 13.61 8.58 1.84
N GLY A 79 12.35 8.92 1.56
CA GLY A 79 11.21 8.05 1.82
C GLY A 79 10.69 8.06 3.25
N LEU A 80 11.24 8.91 4.13
CA LEU A 80 10.67 9.19 5.45
C LEU A 80 9.47 10.12 5.34
N VAL A 81 8.53 9.93 6.24
CA VAL A 81 7.44 10.87 6.50
C VAL A 81 7.48 11.25 7.96
N TRP A 82 7.67 12.54 8.21
CA TRP A 82 7.69 13.14 9.53
C TRP A 82 6.33 13.73 9.85
N ARG A 83 5.84 13.50 11.06
CA ARG A 83 4.64 14.14 11.61
C ARG A 83 4.94 14.58 13.03
N ILE A 84 4.66 15.84 13.33
CA ILE A 84 4.88 16.46 14.64
C ILE A 84 3.52 16.86 15.18
N PHE A 85 3.21 16.38 16.38
CA PHE A 85 1.95 16.62 17.06
C PHE A 85 2.15 17.33 18.38
N GLU A 86 1.15 18.04 18.84
CA GLU A 86 1.04 18.46 20.23
C GLU A 86 0.91 17.24 21.13
N THR A 87 1.38 17.36 22.38
CA THR A 87 1.33 16.24 23.34
C THR A 87 -0.02 16.09 24.02
N GLU A 88 -0.87 17.13 23.97
CA GLU A 88 -2.19 17.13 24.55
C GLU A 88 -3.27 16.93 23.46
N PRO A 89 -4.20 16.00 23.68
CA PRO A 89 -5.31 15.82 22.76
C PRO A 89 -6.27 17.03 22.80
N GLY A 90 -6.78 17.39 21.65
CA GLY A 90 -7.82 18.39 21.52
C GLY A 90 -9.17 17.93 22.09
N ALA A 91 -10.18 18.78 22.01
CA ALA A 91 -11.53 18.49 22.49
C ALA A 91 -12.18 17.26 21.79
N ASP A 92 -11.69 16.89 20.61
CA ASP A 92 -12.09 15.72 19.83
C ASP A 92 -11.32 14.43 20.23
N GLY A 93 -10.45 14.50 21.23
CA GLY A 93 -9.60 13.39 21.69
C GLY A 93 -8.43 13.07 20.75
N LYS A 94 -8.19 13.87 19.69
CA LYS A 94 -7.10 13.65 18.74
C LYS A 94 -5.93 14.60 18.99
N LEU A 95 -4.73 14.12 18.70
CA LEU A 95 -3.53 14.96 18.75
C LEU A 95 -3.52 15.90 17.53
N ARG A 96 -3.30 17.20 17.79
CA ARG A 96 -3.21 18.20 16.73
C ARG A 96 -1.89 18.10 15.98
N LEU A 97 -1.95 17.96 14.66
CA LEU A 97 -0.77 17.99 13.79
C LEU A 97 -0.23 19.43 13.71
N VAL A 98 1.01 19.64 14.10
CA VAL A 98 1.71 20.94 14.07
C VAL A 98 2.50 21.10 12.76
N ALA A 99 3.21 20.07 12.34
CA ALA A 99 4.01 20.10 11.12
C ALA A 99 4.16 18.70 10.52
N SER A 100 4.40 18.65 9.23
CA SER A 100 4.76 17.41 8.52
C SER A 100 5.74 17.70 7.39
N ALA A 101 6.60 16.72 7.08
CA ALA A 101 7.52 16.78 5.96
C ALA A 101 7.80 15.39 5.40
N GLN A 102 8.27 15.33 4.17
CA GLN A 102 8.69 14.09 3.50
C GLN A 102 10.13 14.22 3.03
N GLY A 103 10.85 13.09 2.98
CA GLY A 103 12.23 13.07 2.49
C GLY A 103 13.16 12.26 3.38
N GLY A 104 14.29 12.83 3.74
CA GLY A 104 15.28 12.29 4.68
C GLY A 104 15.31 13.10 5.98
N THR A 105 16.50 13.58 6.35
CA THR A 105 16.69 14.53 7.46
C THR A 105 15.94 15.82 7.17
N GLN A 106 15.19 16.34 8.14
CA GLN A 106 14.36 17.55 8.01
C GLN A 106 14.57 18.48 9.21
N SER A 107 14.49 19.78 8.95
CA SER A 107 14.54 20.81 10.00
C SER A 107 13.20 21.52 10.11
N PHE A 108 12.78 21.77 11.36
CA PHE A 108 11.55 22.46 11.67
C PHE A 108 11.83 23.61 12.65
N ASP A 109 11.21 24.74 12.40
CA ASP A 109 11.19 25.87 13.32
C ASP A 109 9.87 25.83 14.09
N LEU A 110 9.94 25.56 15.40
CA LEU A 110 8.78 25.34 16.27
C LEU A 110 8.87 26.27 17.50
N THR A 111 7.73 26.60 18.06
CA THR A 111 7.71 27.28 19.36
C THR A 111 8.31 26.37 20.43
N PRO A 112 9.05 26.91 21.40
CA PRO A 112 9.56 26.12 22.52
C PRO A 112 8.43 25.36 23.21
N GLY A 113 8.63 24.06 23.45
CA GLY A 113 7.59 23.20 24.00
C GLY A 113 7.88 21.71 23.86
N GLN A 114 6.90 20.91 24.24
CA GLN A 114 6.94 19.45 24.11
C GLN A 114 6.12 18.99 22.92
N TYR A 115 6.65 18.06 22.14
CA TYR A 115 6.02 17.53 20.95
C TYR A 115 6.11 16.01 20.90
N LEU A 116 5.12 15.39 20.28
CA LEU A 116 5.18 13.98 19.91
C LEU A 116 5.54 13.90 18.43
N VAL A 117 6.67 13.30 18.12
CA VAL A 117 7.16 13.15 16.75
C VAL A 117 7.04 11.71 16.30
N HIS A 118 6.38 11.51 15.18
CA HIS A 118 6.30 10.22 14.50
C HIS A 118 7.11 10.25 13.21
N ALA A 119 8.09 9.35 13.11
CA ALA A 119 8.84 9.06 11.89
C ALA A 119 8.32 7.77 11.28
N SER A 120 7.94 7.77 10.01
CA SER A 120 7.55 6.55 9.29
C SER A 120 8.37 6.35 8.01
N TYR A 121 8.66 5.07 7.71
CA TYR A 121 9.40 4.62 6.54
C TYR A 121 8.73 3.36 5.97
N GLY A 122 7.85 3.55 5.01
CA GLY A 122 6.93 2.51 4.57
C GLY A 122 5.93 2.16 5.67
N ARG A 123 5.94 0.92 6.16
CA ARG A 123 5.12 0.46 7.31
C ARG A 123 5.89 0.48 8.62
N ALA A 124 7.21 0.62 8.56
CA ALA A 124 8.01 0.82 9.74
C ALA A 124 7.86 2.23 10.29
N GLY A 125 7.94 2.40 11.59
CA GLY A 125 7.87 3.69 12.23
C GLY A 125 8.30 3.68 13.68
N ALA A 126 8.64 4.87 14.17
CA ALA A 126 8.95 5.13 15.58
C ALA A 126 8.31 6.44 16.02
N THR A 127 7.86 6.47 17.28
CA THR A 127 7.28 7.65 17.88
C THR A 127 8.09 8.02 19.12
N LYS A 128 8.48 9.30 19.23
CA LYS A 128 9.28 9.81 20.34
C LYS A 128 8.73 11.15 20.82
N ARG A 129 8.68 11.35 22.12
CA ARG A 129 8.45 12.66 22.72
C ARG A 129 9.75 13.45 22.71
N ILE A 130 9.72 14.67 22.25
CA ILE A 130 10.87 15.58 22.17
C ILE A 130 10.56 16.89 22.86
N SER A 131 11.61 17.60 23.29
CA SER A 131 11.53 18.97 23.80
C SER A 131 12.27 19.91 22.85
N VAL A 132 11.60 20.96 22.41
CA VAL A 132 12.16 22.05 21.61
C VAL A 132 12.41 23.23 22.51
N GLY A 133 13.64 23.70 22.59
CA GLY A 133 14.04 24.93 23.29
C GLY A 133 14.30 26.05 22.27
N ASN A 134 15.01 27.09 22.70
CA ASN A 134 15.42 28.20 21.81
C ASN A 134 16.66 27.85 20.98
N ASP A 135 17.44 26.88 21.40
CA ASP A 135 18.68 26.47 20.73
C ASP A 135 18.39 25.44 19.63
N ALA A 136 19.24 25.46 18.59
CA ALA A 136 19.18 24.46 17.54
C ALA A 136 19.60 23.08 18.09
N LYS A 137 18.76 22.07 17.89
CA LYS A 137 18.98 20.71 18.36
C LYS A 137 18.80 19.71 17.24
N ARG A 138 19.56 18.61 17.27
CA ARG A 138 19.37 17.44 16.40
C ARG A 138 18.86 16.28 17.23
N GLU A 139 17.81 15.63 16.74
CA GLU A 139 17.24 14.40 17.34
C GLU A 139 17.29 13.26 16.30
N ALA A 140 17.83 12.13 16.73
CA ALA A 140 17.88 10.91 15.93
C ALA A 140 16.79 9.94 16.38
N PHE A 141 16.15 9.29 15.41
CA PHE A 141 15.14 8.25 15.58
C PHE A 141 15.70 6.93 15.06
N VAL A 142 15.77 5.94 15.91
CA VAL A 142 16.04 4.56 15.48
C VAL A 142 14.70 3.92 15.18
N LEU A 143 14.50 3.51 13.92
CA LEU A 143 13.24 2.88 13.51
C LEU A 143 13.21 1.40 13.86
N ASP A 144 14.37 0.80 14.10
CA ASP A 144 14.53 -0.63 14.30
C ASP A 144 13.80 -1.42 13.22
N ALA A 145 14.16 -1.13 11.95
CA ALA A 145 13.41 -1.54 10.78
C ALA A 145 14.26 -2.28 9.76
N GLY A 146 13.62 -3.20 9.02
CA GLY A 146 14.22 -3.95 7.91
C GLY A 146 13.34 -3.97 6.68
N GLY A 147 13.82 -4.66 5.64
CA GLY A 147 13.07 -4.97 4.44
C GLY A 147 12.60 -6.43 4.47
N LEU A 148 11.38 -6.67 3.99
CA LEU A 148 10.86 -8.00 3.69
C LEU A 148 10.54 -8.08 2.21
N LYS A 149 11.07 -9.12 1.54
CA LYS A 149 10.78 -9.44 0.15
C LYS A 149 10.31 -10.88 0.07
N LEU A 150 9.13 -11.08 -0.48
CA LEU A 150 8.44 -12.35 -0.54
C LEU A 150 8.39 -12.86 -1.97
N ASP A 151 8.61 -14.15 -2.13
CA ASP A 151 8.36 -14.89 -3.37
C ASP A 151 7.77 -16.27 -3.04
N ALA A 152 7.26 -16.96 -4.04
CA ALA A 152 6.80 -18.33 -3.89
C ALA A 152 7.12 -19.14 -5.15
N GLU A 153 7.32 -20.42 -4.93
CA GLU A 153 7.48 -21.42 -5.99
C GLU A 153 6.50 -22.56 -5.78
N ASN A 154 6.22 -23.28 -6.83
CA ASN A 154 5.46 -24.51 -6.75
C ASN A 154 6.41 -25.69 -6.54
N SER A 155 5.91 -26.83 -6.15
CA SER A 155 6.71 -28.06 -5.98
C SER A 155 7.62 -28.30 -7.18
N GLY A 156 8.88 -28.66 -6.88
CA GLY A 156 9.92 -28.81 -7.88
C GLY A 156 10.62 -27.53 -8.31
N GLY A 157 10.44 -26.40 -7.59
CA GLY A 157 11.12 -25.15 -7.87
C GLY A 157 10.53 -24.38 -9.07
N VAL A 158 9.31 -24.72 -9.49
CA VAL A 158 8.65 -24.06 -10.61
C VAL A 158 8.11 -22.72 -10.17
N ARG A 159 8.54 -21.65 -10.83
CA ARG A 159 8.13 -20.29 -10.50
C ARG A 159 6.63 -20.09 -10.75
N ILE A 160 5.94 -19.53 -9.77
CA ILE A 160 4.54 -19.12 -9.89
C ILE A 160 4.45 -17.77 -10.62
N PRO A 161 3.56 -17.63 -11.61
CA PRO A 161 3.31 -16.34 -12.27
C PRO A 161 2.87 -15.26 -11.26
N SER A 162 3.47 -14.08 -11.37
CA SER A 162 3.26 -12.98 -10.39
C SER A 162 1.83 -12.43 -10.37
N ASP A 163 1.08 -12.58 -11.43
CA ASP A 163 -0.34 -12.21 -11.53
C ASP A 163 -1.25 -13.16 -10.74
N LYS A 164 -0.82 -14.41 -10.52
CA LYS A 164 -1.55 -15.44 -9.78
C LYS A 164 -1.11 -15.56 -8.32
N LEU A 165 -0.12 -14.79 -7.86
CA LEU A 165 0.45 -14.88 -6.52
C LEU A 165 0.21 -13.58 -5.73
N ARG A 166 -0.30 -13.71 -4.51
CA ARG A 166 -0.48 -12.58 -3.58
C ARG A 166 -0.07 -12.97 -2.17
N PHE A 167 0.40 -11.96 -1.42
CA PHE A 167 0.73 -12.11 -0.02
C PHE A 167 -0.07 -11.15 0.84
N SER A 168 -0.47 -11.60 2.01
CA SER A 168 -1.02 -10.76 3.07
C SER A 168 -0.17 -10.88 4.32
N ILE A 169 0.12 -9.76 4.95
CA ILE A 169 1.00 -9.69 6.12
C ILE A 169 0.17 -9.31 7.33
N TYR A 170 0.31 -10.07 8.40
CA TYR A 170 -0.39 -9.88 9.66
C TYR A 170 0.60 -9.77 10.82
N GLU A 171 0.13 -9.23 11.93
CA GLU A 171 0.85 -9.35 13.21
C GLU A 171 1.01 -10.83 13.58
N ALA A 172 2.15 -11.16 14.23
CA ALA A 172 2.38 -12.53 14.69
C ALA A 172 1.42 -12.92 15.82
N GLU A 173 1.05 -11.96 16.67
CA GLU A 173 0.18 -12.18 17.81
C GLU A 173 -1.28 -12.34 17.40
N GLU A 174 -1.94 -13.36 17.96
CA GLU A 174 -3.37 -13.55 17.84
C GLU A 174 -4.10 -12.74 18.91
N LYS A 175 -5.16 -12.05 18.50
CA LYS A 175 -6.09 -11.40 19.42
C LYS A 175 -6.97 -12.44 20.11
N PRO A 176 -7.58 -12.09 21.28
CA PRO A 176 -8.64 -12.88 21.82
C PRO A 176 -9.74 -13.11 20.79
N GLY A 177 -9.95 -14.37 20.36
CA GLY A 177 -10.85 -14.74 19.25
C GLY A 177 -10.14 -15.37 18.03
N GLY A 178 -8.80 -15.48 18.06
CA GLY A 178 -8.01 -16.17 17.03
C GLY A 178 -7.72 -15.35 15.78
N GLU A 179 -8.12 -14.08 15.75
CA GLU A 179 -7.84 -13.18 14.63
C GLU A 179 -6.48 -12.48 14.80
N ARG A 180 -5.75 -12.33 13.70
CA ARG A 180 -4.51 -11.55 13.61
C ARG A 180 -4.79 -10.19 12.97
N ALA A 181 -4.15 -9.13 13.45
CA ALA A 181 -4.29 -7.81 12.86
C ALA A 181 -3.63 -7.78 11.47
N LEU A 182 -4.38 -7.39 10.45
CA LEU A 182 -3.89 -7.23 9.10
C LEU A 182 -3.05 -5.94 8.99
N ILE A 183 -1.77 -6.09 8.61
CA ILE A 183 -0.84 -4.97 8.41
C ILE A 183 -0.88 -4.50 6.96
N LEU A 184 -0.82 -5.44 6.01
CA LEU A 184 -0.77 -5.13 4.59
C LEU A 184 -1.42 -6.25 3.77
N PRO A 185 -2.52 -5.99 3.07
CA PRO A 185 -3.16 -6.93 2.17
C PRO A 185 -2.52 -6.88 0.78
N ASP A 186 -2.74 -7.93 0.00
CA ASP A 186 -2.58 -7.98 -1.46
C ASP A 186 -1.21 -7.53 -2.00
N VAL A 187 -0.14 -7.96 -1.34
CA VAL A 187 1.24 -7.65 -1.73
C VAL A 187 1.64 -8.52 -2.92
N SER A 188 2.15 -7.89 -3.97
CA SER A 188 2.73 -8.60 -5.11
C SER A 188 4.09 -9.23 -4.76
N PRO A 189 4.44 -10.37 -5.36
CA PRO A 189 5.75 -10.99 -5.16
C PRO A 189 6.88 -10.05 -5.54
N ASN A 190 8.05 -10.27 -4.94
CA ASN A 190 9.28 -9.52 -5.19
C ASN A 190 9.21 -8.01 -4.85
N THR A 191 8.17 -7.59 -4.14
CA THR A 191 8.05 -6.21 -3.63
C THR A 191 8.76 -6.09 -2.28
N VAL A 192 9.62 -5.08 -2.14
CA VAL A 192 10.30 -4.80 -0.86
C VAL A 192 9.37 -3.99 0.05
N ILE A 193 8.99 -4.58 1.17
CA ILE A 193 8.14 -3.99 2.20
C ILE A 193 9.03 -3.61 3.37
N ARG A 194 8.90 -2.38 3.86
CA ARG A 194 9.65 -1.90 5.03
C ARG A 194 8.78 -2.06 6.27
N LEU A 195 9.29 -2.81 7.24
CA LEU A 195 8.62 -3.17 8.50
C LEU A 195 9.57 -2.95 9.67
N ASN A 196 9.04 -2.73 10.86
CA ASN A 196 9.87 -2.84 12.07
C ASN A 196 10.43 -4.26 12.20
N ALA A 197 11.54 -4.42 12.90
CA ALA A 197 12.06 -5.74 13.22
C ALA A 197 11.06 -6.50 14.09
N GLY A 198 10.86 -7.77 13.79
CA GLY A 198 9.87 -8.60 14.48
C GLY A 198 9.50 -9.83 13.68
N VAL A 199 8.57 -10.61 14.20
CA VAL A 199 7.97 -11.75 13.51
C VAL A 199 6.64 -11.34 12.92
N TYR A 200 6.36 -11.78 11.71
CA TYR A 200 5.13 -11.48 10.98
C TYR A 200 4.51 -12.77 10.46
N HIS A 201 3.20 -12.87 10.59
CA HIS A 201 2.46 -13.97 10.00
C HIS A 201 2.13 -13.61 8.55
N VAL A 202 2.67 -14.38 7.61
CA VAL A 202 2.52 -14.18 6.17
C VAL A 202 1.61 -15.26 5.61
N VAL A 203 0.59 -14.83 4.88
CA VAL A 203 -0.30 -15.69 4.12
C VAL A 203 0.00 -15.51 2.64
N SER A 204 0.47 -16.58 2.00
CA SER A 204 0.69 -16.66 0.55
C SER A 204 -0.51 -17.34 -0.10
N THR A 205 -1.07 -16.72 -1.13
CA THR A 205 -2.22 -17.25 -1.88
C THR A 205 -1.83 -17.40 -3.35
N TYR A 206 -1.92 -18.61 -3.86
CA TYR A 206 -1.75 -18.94 -5.26
C TYR A 206 -3.10 -19.18 -5.91
N GLY A 207 -3.46 -18.35 -6.89
CA GLY A 207 -4.83 -18.30 -7.42
C GLY A 207 -5.82 -17.66 -6.45
N ASN A 208 -7.07 -18.10 -6.48
CA ASN A 208 -8.16 -17.50 -5.71
C ASN A 208 -9.09 -18.53 -5.06
N VAL A 209 -8.60 -19.75 -4.85
CA VAL A 209 -9.42 -20.83 -4.29
C VAL A 209 -8.84 -21.28 -2.94
N ASN A 210 -8.10 -22.37 -2.88
CA ASN A 210 -7.66 -22.98 -1.63
C ASN A 210 -6.15 -23.24 -1.53
N ALA A 211 -5.36 -22.85 -2.54
CA ALA A 211 -3.91 -22.96 -2.51
C ALA A 211 -3.31 -21.83 -1.65
N VAL A 212 -3.32 -22.02 -0.34
CA VAL A 212 -2.90 -21.02 0.66
C VAL A 212 -1.86 -21.61 1.59
N ILE A 213 -0.72 -20.93 1.73
CA ILE A 213 0.36 -21.25 2.66
C ILE A 213 0.46 -20.17 3.73
N ARG A 214 0.71 -20.57 4.97
CA ARG A 214 0.92 -19.69 6.11
C ARG A 214 2.27 -19.95 6.72
N SER A 215 3.04 -18.87 6.98
CA SER A 215 4.39 -18.97 7.54
C SER A 215 4.67 -17.77 8.43
N ASP A 216 5.38 -17.99 9.51
CA ASP A 216 5.89 -16.91 10.35
C ASP A 216 7.30 -16.56 9.89
N ILE A 217 7.52 -15.27 9.54
CA ILE A 217 8.77 -14.80 8.97
C ILE A 217 9.33 -13.70 9.87
N LYS A 218 10.61 -13.84 10.24
CA LYS A 218 11.33 -12.86 11.05
C LYS A 218 11.99 -11.81 10.17
N VAL A 219 11.64 -10.54 10.39
CA VAL A 219 12.31 -9.38 9.80
C VAL A 219 13.40 -8.89 10.75
N GLU A 220 14.63 -8.75 10.25
CA GLU A 220 15.77 -8.26 11.03
C GLU A 220 16.04 -6.78 10.71
N ALA A 221 16.34 -6.01 11.76
CA ALA A 221 16.68 -4.59 11.61
C ALA A 221 17.93 -4.38 10.72
N GLY A 222 17.89 -3.39 9.86
CA GLY A 222 19.00 -3.03 8.96
C GLY A 222 19.23 -3.99 7.81
N LYS A 223 18.47 -5.08 7.68
CA LYS A 223 18.67 -6.11 6.66
C LYS A 223 17.46 -6.23 5.72
N LEU A 224 17.71 -6.81 4.55
CA LEU A 224 16.67 -7.32 3.67
C LEU A 224 16.49 -8.82 3.95
N THR A 225 15.33 -9.19 4.46
CA THR A 225 14.91 -10.59 4.59
C THR A 225 14.22 -11.00 3.30
N GLU A 226 14.78 -11.98 2.61
CA GLU A 226 14.15 -12.62 1.45
C GLU A 226 13.61 -13.97 1.86
N ALA A 227 12.35 -14.23 1.59
CA ALA A 227 11.70 -15.49 1.92
C ALA A 227 10.91 -16.00 0.72
N THR A 228 11.13 -17.28 0.39
CA THR A 228 10.39 -18.00 -0.63
C THR A 228 9.59 -19.10 0.04
N VAL A 229 8.29 -19.17 -0.24
CA VAL A 229 7.41 -20.23 0.26
C VAL A 229 7.09 -21.21 -0.87
N GLU A 230 6.95 -22.50 -0.53
CA GLU A 230 6.60 -23.54 -1.49
C GLU A 230 5.11 -23.84 -1.44
N HIS A 231 4.43 -23.69 -2.58
CA HIS A 231 3.05 -24.14 -2.78
C HIS A 231 3.01 -25.56 -3.31
N ARG A 232 2.07 -26.32 -2.79
CA ARG A 232 1.69 -27.65 -3.31
C ARG A 232 0.33 -27.53 -3.96
N ALA A 233 0.31 -27.15 -5.24
CA ALA A 233 -0.91 -26.84 -5.97
C ALA A 233 -0.69 -27.03 -7.48
N ALA A 234 -1.78 -27.09 -8.23
CA ALA A 234 -1.77 -27.09 -9.69
C ALA A 234 -2.94 -26.31 -10.27
N GLU A 235 -2.76 -25.79 -11.47
CA GLU A 235 -3.83 -25.20 -12.27
C GLU A 235 -4.57 -26.32 -13.01
N MET A 236 -5.86 -26.45 -12.71
CA MET A 236 -6.74 -27.45 -13.30
C MET A 236 -7.73 -26.75 -14.22
N THR A 237 -7.89 -27.29 -15.42
CA THR A 237 -8.89 -26.83 -16.38
C THR A 237 -9.90 -27.95 -16.63
N MET A 238 -11.15 -27.73 -16.25
CA MET A 238 -12.22 -28.69 -16.38
C MET A 238 -13.06 -28.39 -17.61
N LYS A 239 -13.45 -29.45 -18.34
CA LYS A 239 -14.39 -29.36 -19.47
C LYS A 239 -15.35 -30.55 -19.48
N LEU A 240 -16.59 -30.30 -19.85
CA LEU A 240 -17.60 -31.32 -20.12
C LEU A 240 -17.54 -31.67 -21.60
N VAL A 241 -17.38 -32.95 -21.93
CA VAL A 241 -17.24 -33.42 -23.30
C VAL A 241 -18.16 -34.62 -23.57
N ARG A 242 -18.60 -34.82 -24.81
CA ARG A 242 -19.41 -35.99 -25.17
C ARG A 242 -18.59 -37.27 -25.25
N GLN A 243 -17.32 -37.16 -25.59
CA GLN A 243 -16.37 -38.26 -25.68
C GLN A 243 -14.96 -37.74 -25.35
N ALA A 244 -14.08 -38.63 -24.94
CA ALA A 244 -12.70 -38.27 -24.60
C ALA A 244 -12.03 -37.54 -25.78
N GLY A 245 -11.35 -36.43 -25.46
CA GLY A 245 -10.73 -35.52 -26.45
C GLY A 245 -11.71 -34.65 -27.24
N GLY A 246 -13.01 -34.68 -26.90
CA GLY A 246 -14.05 -33.91 -27.56
C GLY A 246 -14.04 -32.40 -27.24
N GLU A 247 -14.86 -31.66 -27.98
CA GLU A 247 -15.07 -30.23 -27.72
C GLU A 247 -15.86 -30.00 -26.43
N ALA A 248 -15.54 -28.91 -25.72
CA ALA A 248 -16.21 -28.53 -24.49
C ALA A 248 -17.66 -28.11 -24.76
N ILE A 249 -18.56 -28.61 -23.92
CA ILE A 249 -20.00 -28.28 -23.98
C ILE A 249 -20.19 -26.93 -23.25
N ALA A 250 -20.80 -25.97 -23.95
CA ALA A 250 -21.12 -24.66 -23.41
C ALA A 250 -22.22 -24.75 -22.33
N ASP A 251 -22.41 -23.62 -21.60
CA ASP A 251 -23.46 -23.42 -20.60
C ASP A 251 -23.46 -24.50 -19.50
N THR A 252 -22.26 -24.91 -19.09
CA THR A 252 -22.07 -25.87 -18.00
C THR A 252 -21.84 -25.12 -16.69
N SER A 253 -22.59 -25.50 -15.64
CA SER A 253 -22.34 -25.05 -14.28
C SER A 253 -21.44 -26.08 -13.58
N TRP A 254 -20.40 -25.58 -12.96
CA TRP A 254 -19.34 -26.36 -12.32
C TRP A 254 -19.38 -26.19 -10.81
N SER A 255 -19.26 -27.26 -10.08
CA SER A 255 -19.00 -27.27 -8.64
C SER A 255 -17.85 -28.22 -8.34
N VAL A 256 -16.77 -27.69 -7.76
CA VAL A 256 -15.65 -28.49 -7.26
C VAL A 256 -15.83 -28.67 -5.77
N GLN A 257 -15.73 -29.89 -5.31
CA GLN A 257 -15.92 -30.28 -3.90
C GLN A 257 -14.70 -31.08 -3.42
N THR A 258 -14.45 -31.02 -2.11
CA THR A 258 -13.51 -31.93 -1.47
C THR A 258 -14.07 -33.36 -1.45
N ASN A 259 -13.23 -34.32 -1.11
CA ASN A 259 -13.65 -35.72 -0.90
C ASN A 259 -14.73 -35.87 0.21
N SER A 260 -14.84 -34.88 1.11
CA SER A 260 -15.87 -34.84 2.17
C SER A 260 -17.20 -34.26 1.68
N GLY A 261 -17.27 -33.78 0.42
CA GLY A 261 -18.46 -33.13 -0.13
C GLY A 261 -18.56 -31.63 0.14
N ASP A 262 -17.54 -31.03 0.79
CA ASP A 262 -17.53 -29.58 1.05
C ASP A 262 -17.27 -28.80 -0.26
N PRO A 263 -18.09 -27.80 -0.59
CA PRO A 263 -17.91 -27.02 -1.79
C PRO A 263 -16.62 -26.16 -1.71
N VAL A 264 -15.77 -26.28 -2.71
CA VAL A 264 -14.51 -25.51 -2.83
C VAL A 264 -14.70 -24.30 -3.74
N ARG A 265 -15.29 -24.50 -4.91
CA ARG A 265 -15.52 -23.45 -5.90
C ARG A 265 -16.65 -23.78 -6.84
N GLU A 266 -17.41 -22.74 -7.20
CA GLU A 266 -18.41 -22.80 -8.27
C GLU A 266 -17.99 -21.89 -9.44
N SER A 267 -18.37 -22.27 -10.66
CA SER A 267 -18.09 -21.53 -11.89
C SER A 267 -19.13 -21.86 -12.94
N VAL A 268 -19.26 -21.02 -13.98
CA VAL A 268 -20.15 -21.27 -15.12
C VAL A 268 -19.39 -20.97 -16.41
N GLY A 269 -19.49 -21.86 -17.39
CA GLY A 269 -18.83 -21.70 -18.67
C GLY A 269 -18.52 -23.04 -19.35
N ALA A 270 -18.02 -23.02 -20.58
CA ALA A 270 -17.55 -24.20 -21.27
C ALA A 270 -16.34 -24.83 -20.57
N TYR A 271 -15.53 -23.98 -19.95
CA TYR A 271 -14.33 -24.35 -19.18
C TYR A 271 -14.42 -23.75 -17.79
N ALA A 272 -13.88 -24.45 -16.79
CA ALA A 272 -13.62 -23.91 -15.47
C ALA A 272 -12.14 -24.09 -15.15
N SER A 273 -11.37 -22.98 -15.15
CA SER A 273 -9.94 -23.01 -14.81
C SER A 273 -9.71 -22.40 -13.44
N MET A 274 -8.99 -23.11 -12.59
CA MET A 274 -8.69 -22.68 -11.22
C MET A 274 -7.44 -23.36 -10.68
N VAL A 275 -6.80 -22.70 -9.73
CA VAL A 275 -5.67 -23.28 -8.97
C VAL A 275 -6.25 -23.97 -7.75
N LEU A 276 -5.92 -25.26 -7.60
CA LEU A 276 -6.32 -26.08 -6.47
C LEU A 276 -5.08 -26.56 -5.71
N ALA A 277 -5.18 -26.64 -4.39
CA ALA A 277 -4.19 -27.30 -3.58
C ALA A 277 -4.13 -28.79 -3.94
N GLU A 278 -2.97 -29.42 -3.70
CA GLU A 278 -2.80 -30.88 -3.84
C GLU A 278 -3.85 -31.62 -2.99
N GLY A 279 -4.44 -32.65 -3.57
CA GLY A 279 -5.46 -33.46 -2.91
C GLY A 279 -6.46 -34.06 -3.86
N ASP A 280 -7.44 -34.78 -3.28
CA ASP A 280 -8.52 -35.43 -4.02
C ASP A 280 -9.77 -34.57 -4.01
N TYR A 281 -10.38 -34.47 -5.16
CA TYR A 281 -11.58 -33.64 -5.40
C TYR A 281 -12.61 -34.39 -6.24
N THR A 282 -13.84 -33.97 -6.06
CA THR A 282 -14.95 -34.36 -6.93
C THR A 282 -15.39 -33.13 -7.71
N ILE A 283 -15.51 -33.25 -9.03
CA ILE A 283 -16.12 -32.24 -9.87
C ILE A 283 -17.53 -32.66 -10.27
N VAL A 284 -18.46 -31.75 -10.11
CA VAL A 284 -19.85 -31.88 -10.53
C VAL A 284 -20.10 -30.87 -11.65
N ALA A 285 -20.49 -31.38 -12.81
CA ALA A 285 -20.86 -30.61 -13.99
C ALA A 285 -22.36 -30.72 -14.21
N LYS A 286 -23.10 -29.61 -14.16
CA LYS A 286 -24.53 -29.55 -14.51
C LYS A 286 -24.68 -28.85 -15.85
N ASN A 287 -25.24 -29.55 -16.83
CA ASN A 287 -25.60 -28.97 -18.11
C ASN A 287 -27.06 -29.26 -18.40
N ARG A 288 -27.88 -28.20 -18.49
CA ARG A 288 -29.36 -28.29 -18.55
C ARG A 288 -29.90 -29.09 -17.37
N ASP A 289 -30.59 -30.22 -17.66
CA ASP A 289 -31.24 -31.08 -16.65
C ASP A 289 -30.38 -32.28 -16.25
N HIS A 290 -29.15 -32.38 -16.77
CA HIS A 290 -28.22 -33.48 -16.50
C HIS A 290 -27.10 -33.06 -15.57
N ILE A 291 -26.75 -33.96 -14.66
CA ILE A 291 -25.64 -33.82 -13.72
C ILE A 291 -24.64 -34.94 -13.99
N TYR A 292 -23.39 -34.54 -14.13
CA TYR A 292 -22.27 -35.44 -14.36
C TYR A 292 -21.23 -35.23 -13.25
N GLN A 293 -20.58 -36.31 -12.84
CA GLN A 293 -19.61 -36.27 -11.76
C GLN A 293 -18.35 -37.02 -12.14
N ARG A 294 -17.21 -36.50 -11.68
CA ARG A 294 -15.91 -37.19 -11.82
C ARG A 294 -15.02 -36.88 -10.64
N ASP A 295 -14.39 -37.93 -10.09
CA ASP A 295 -13.32 -37.77 -9.11
C ASP A 295 -11.99 -37.56 -9.83
N PHE A 296 -11.13 -36.73 -9.25
CA PHE A 296 -9.79 -36.46 -9.76
C PHE A 296 -8.84 -36.08 -8.64
N THR A 297 -7.56 -36.31 -8.85
CA THR A 297 -6.49 -35.94 -7.93
C THR A 297 -5.69 -34.80 -8.51
N VAL A 298 -5.37 -33.81 -7.67
CA VAL A 298 -4.47 -32.70 -7.98
C VAL A 298 -3.10 -33.05 -7.45
N GLU A 299 -2.12 -33.18 -8.35
CA GLU A 299 -0.72 -33.41 -8.02
C GLU A 299 0.02 -32.07 -8.05
N ALA A 300 0.82 -31.81 -7.01
CA ALA A 300 1.56 -30.55 -6.90
C ALA A 300 2.48 -30.34 -8.12
N GLY A 301 2.40 -29.15 -8.72
CA GLY A 301 3.20 -28.76 -9.88
C GLY A 301 2.74 -29.33 -11.23
N HIS A 302 1.71 -30.17 -11.27
CA HIS A 302 1.23 -30.79 -12.50
C HIS A 302 -0.11 -30.18 -12.94
N ASN A 303 -0.03 -29.13 -13.76
CA ASN A 303 -1.21 -28.55 -14.38
C ASN A 303 -1.84 -29.55 -15.35
N ALA A 304 -3.16 -29.73 -15.26
CA ALA A 304 -3.85 -30.73 -16.06
C ALA A 304 -5.24 -30.26 -16.53
N GLU A 305 -5.72 -30.92 -17.58
CA GLU A 305 -7.09 -30.83 -18.04
C GLU A 305 -7.89 -32.03 -17.54
N VAL A 306 -9.05 -31.78 -16.94
CA VAL A 306 -9.97 -32.80 -16.44
C VAL A 306 -11.21 -32.82 -17.33
N GLU A 307 -11.38 -33.89 -18.06
CA GLU A 307 -12.57 -34.11 -18.88
C GLU A 307 -13.66 -34.82 -18.08
N VAL A 308 -14.83 -34.24 -18.01
CA VAL A 308 -16.05 -34.91 -17.53
C VAL A 308 -16.81 -35.41 -18.74
N ILE A 309 -17.07 -36.71 -18.79
CA ILE A 309 -17.79 -37.30 -19.94
C ILE A 309 -19.29 -37.14 -19.71
N ALA A 310 -20.00 -36.55 -20.68
CA ALA A 310 -21.44 -36.45 -20.69
C ALA A 310 -22.05 -37.79 -21.15
N ASP A 311 -21.97 -38.80 -20.29
CA ASP A 311 -22.59 -40.10 -20.55
C ASP A 311 -24.08 -40.07 -20.15
N GLU A 312 -24.97 -40.45 -21.08
CA GLU A 312 -26.43 -40.49 -20.87
C GLU A 312 -26.84 -41.55 -19.84
N SER A 313 -25.90 -42.33 -19.31
CA SER A 313 -26.22 -43.51 -18.48
C SER A 313 -26.48 -43.23 -17.00
N THR A 314 -26.33 -41.98 -16.51
CA THR A 314 -26.59 -41.67 -15.09
C THR A 314 -27.52 -40.47 -14.92
N PRO A 315 -28.85 -40.63 -15.05
CA PRO A 315 -29.78 -39.64 -14.56
C PRO A 315 -29.84 -39.78 -13.05
N THR A 316 -29.12 -38.95 -12.29
CA THR A 316 -29.42 -38.81 -10.86
C THR A 316 -30.69 -37.96 -10.77
N ALA A 317 -31.82 -38.63 -10.64
CA ALA A 317 -33.09 -37.99 -10.28
C ALA A 317 -32.89 -37.29 -8.94
N VAL A 318 -33.01 -35.98 -8.93
CA VAL A 318 -33.27 -35.24 -7.69
C VAL A 318 -34.71 -35.57 -7.35
N GLU A 319 -34.87 -36.53 -6.42
CA GLU A 319 -36.14 -36.83 -5.83
C GLU A 319 -36.61 -35.58 -5.06
N GLY A 320 -37.63 -34.91 -5.62
CA GLY A 320 -38.23 -33.74 -5.00
C GLY A 320 -38.84 -34.17 -3.67
N ALA A 321 -38.40 -33.55 -2.62
CA ALA A 321 -39.13 -33.55 -1.37
C ALA A 321 -40.31 -32.58 -1.50
N ASP A 322 -41.54 -33.15 -1.48
CA ASP A 322 -42.80 -32.43 -1.25
C ASP A 322 -42.81 -31.74 0.12
#